data_ec159b16718333a9a1e9023ba73abd4a
#
_entry.id   ec159b16718333a9a1e9023ba73abd4a
#
_cell.length_a   1.000
_cell.length_b   1.000
_cell.length_c   1.000
_cell.angle_alpha   90.00
_cell.angle_beta   90.00
_cell.angle_gamma   90.00
#
_symmetry.space_group_name_H-M   'P 1'
#
loop_
_entity.id
_entity.type
_entity.pdbx_description
1 polymer ?
#
loop_
_entity_poly.entity_id
_entity_poly.type
_entity_poly.pdbx_seq_one_letter_code
_entity_poly.pdbx_strand_id
1 'polypeptide(L)'
;MAITKIWAVKDDLNRVLNYIKNPDKTKEDMSDGLKEVLTYTTQGYKTNEKEFITGINCEPRTALKQMMNTKLSYNKMDGRLAFHAVQSFKPGEVTPEQCHALGVQLAKQMWGNRFEVVVSTHLDKEHLHNHFVVNSVSWVDGKKYDNKKADIDHFRELNDAICKERGLTVITKPEGKAMNYGEWKAEKNDSIYLRKLIRYDVDSVLLYARTPEQFQASLEEIGYVVNLTGKHWTLKHPQSKRTFRFYKLTRDNRYDEEHLMECINSNFLFPMQSSVPDVIPCKEYQGNHRKLKESKRCIFDI
;
A
#
# COMPACT_ATOMS: atom_id res chain seq x y z
N MET A 1 5.43 5.10 14.68
CA MET A 1 4.09 5.37 14.09
C MET A 1 3.60 4.11 13.42
N ALA A 2 2.53 3.51 13.94
CA ALA A 2 2.02 2.24 13.42
C ALA A 2 0.95 2.47 12.33
N ILE A 3 1.03 1.68 11.26
CA ILE A 3 0.07 1.69 10.15
C ILE A 3 -0.59 0.32 10.05
N THR A 4 -1.91 0.28 9.88
CA THR A 4 -2.67 -0.96 9.76
C THR A 4 -3.38 -1.09 8.41
N LYS A 5 -3.45 -2.32 7.88
CA LYS A 5 -4.23 -2.69 6.68
C LYS A 5 -4.86 -4.06 6.88
N ILE A 6 -6.01 -4.31 6.23
CA ILE A 6 -6.69 -5.61 6.24
C ILE A 6 -7.38 -5.87 4.90
N TRP A 7 -7.30 -7.11 4.40
CA TRP A 7 -7.94 -7.56 3.15
C TRP A 7 -8.35 -9.02 3.20
N ALA A 8 -9.30 -9.40 2.36
CA ALA A 8 -9.81 -10.78 2.28
C ALA A 8 -8.89 -11.69 1.48
N VAL A 9 -8.70 -12.92 1.95
CA VAL A 9 -8.07 -14.05 1.26
C VAL A 9 -9.16 -14.95 0.70
N LYS A 10 -9.14 -15.21 -0.62
CA LYS A 10 -10.19 -15.96 -1.32
C LYS A 10 -9.72 -17.30 -1.91
N ASP A 11 -8.42 -17.40 -2.23
CA ASP A 11 -7.89 -18.45 -3.09
C ASP A 11 -7.01 -19.46 -2.35
N ASP A 12 -6.06 -19.06 -1.50
CA ASP A 12 -5.12 -20.00 -0.87
C ASP A 12 -4.73 -19.58 0.55
N LEU A 13 -5.40 -20.19 1.52
CA LEU A 13 -5.12 -19.98 2.94
C LEU A 13 -3.76 -20.59 3.36
N ASN A 14 -3.40 -21.75 2.79
CA ASN A 14 -2.13 -22.42 3.13
C ASN A 14 -0.93 -21.57 2.70
N ARG A 15 -0.97 -21.00 1.49
CA ARG A 15 0.06 -20.08 1.00
C ARG A 15 0.25 -18.87 1.93
N VAL A 16 -0.84 -18.28 2.39
CA VAL A 16 -0.77 -17.10 3.29
C VAL A 16 -0.20 -17.49 4.66
N LEU A 17 -0.63 -18.61 5.23
CA LEU A 17 -0.11 -19.11 6.51
C LEU A 17 1.37 -19.48 6.43
N ASN A 18 1.81 -20.10 5.34
CA ASN A 18 3.23 -20.42 5.13
C ASN A 18 4.08 -19.16 4.95
N TYR A 19 3.58 -18.16 4.22
CA TYR A 19 4.27 -16.87 4.06
C TYR A 19 4.51 -16.18 5.40
N ILE A 20 3.50 -16.07 6.26
CA ILE A 20 3.63 -15.36 7.54
C ILE A 20 4.44 -16.14 8.59
N LYS A 21 4.50 -17.47 8.47
CA LYS A 21 5.27 -18.33 9.37
C LYS A 21 6.66 -18.67 8.84
N ASN A 22 7.12 -18.02 7.76
CA ASN A 22 8.44 -18.30 7.18
C ASN A 22 9.55 -18.08 8.22
N PRO A 23 10.33 -19.11 8.58
CA PRO A 23 11.39 -19.02 9.58
C PRO A 23 12.44 -17.96 9.26
N ASP A 24 12.79 -17.78 7.98
CA ASP A 24 13.77 -16.78 7.53
C ASP A 24 13.36 -15.32 7.85
N LYS A 25 12.08 -15.12 8.19
CA LYS A 25 11.49 -13.79 8.44
C LYS A 25 11.10 -13.56 9.89
N THR A 26 10.87 -14.63 10.64
CA THR A 26 10.28 -14.59 11.99
C THR A 26 11.26 -14.94 13.08
N LYS A 27 12.45 -15.43 12.74
CA LYS A 27 13.50 -15.78 13.68
C LYS A 27 14.51 -14.63 13.79
N GLU A 28 14.96 -14.36 14.99
CA GLU A 28 16.04 -13.45 15.26
C GLU A 28 17.38 -14.16 14.94
N ASP A 29 18.17 -13.59 14.02
CA ASP A 29 19.52 -14.08 13.75
C ASP A 29 20.43 -13.75 14.95
N MET A 30 20.82 -14.77 15.70
CA MET A 30 21.89 -14.63 16.67
C MET A 30 23.21 -14.36 15.92
N SER A 31 23.92 -13.31 16.32
CA SER A 31 25.20 -12.93 15.72
C SER A 31 26.14 -14.13 15.54
N ASP A 32 26.79 -14.21 14.38
CA ASP A 32 27.61 -15.36 13.94
C ASP A 32 28.65 -15.86 14.98
N GLY A 33 29.17 -14.98 15.86
CA GLY A 33 30.10 -15.36 16.90
C GLY A 33 29.53 -16.26 18.02
N LEU A 34 28.21 -16.23 18.26
CA LEU A 34 27.56 -17.11 19.24
C LEU A 34 27.15 -18.45 18.61
N LYS A 35 26.89 -18.49 17.31
CA LYS A 35 26.56 -19.74 16.57
C LYS A 35 27.71 -20.72 16.61
N GLU A 36 28.94 -20.27 16.42
CA GLU A 36 30.15 -21.13 16.44
C GLU A 36 30.41 -21.76 17.81
N VAL A 37 30.26 -20.98 18.89
CA VAL A 37 30.46 -21.48 20.25
C VAL A 37 29.36 -22.43 20.71
N LEU A 38 28.11 -22.17 20.33
CA LEU A 38 26.95 -22.99 20.69
C LEU A 38 26.86 -24.28 19.86
N THR A 39 27.31 -24.28 18.60
CA THR A 39 27.37 -25.48 17.75
C THR A 39 28.37 -26.50 18.28
N TYR A 40 29.45 -26.04 18.92
CA TYR A 40 30.45 -26.92 19.50
C TYR A 40 30.03 -27.54 20.87
N THR A 41 29.14 -26.89 21.61
CA THR A 41 28.70 -27.33 22.95
C THR A 41 27.34 -28.05 23.00
N THR A 42 26.57 -28.07 21.93
CA THR A 42 25.20 -28.59 21.96
C THR A 42 24.85 -29.57 20.83
N GLN A 43 25.61 -30.68 20.74
CA GLN A 43 25.05 -31.88 20.15
C GLN A 43 23.96 -32.41 21.12
N GLY A 44 22.70 -31.94 20.95
CA GLY A 44 21.56 -32.52 21.63
C GLY A 44 20.48 -31.61 22.21
N TYR A 45 20.65 -30.32 22.27
CA TYR A 45 19.58 -29.41 22.73
C TYR A 45 19.22 -28.40 21.64
N LYS A 46 17.95 -28.43 21.22
CA LYS A 46 17.34 -27.36 20.40
C LYS A 46 17.45 -26.05 21.17
N THR A 47 18.39 -25.20 20.78
CA THR A 47 18.44 -23.81 21.24
C THR A 47 17.09 -23.19 20.94
N ASN A 48 16.47 -22.56 21.94
CA ASN A 48 15.23 -21.79 21.80
C ASN A 48 15.51 -20.57 20.91
N GLU A 49 15.45 -20.78 19.60
CA GLU A 49 15.31 -19.67 18.66
C GLU A 49 13.99 -19.00 19.00
N LYS A 50 14.00 -17.74 19.39
CA LYS A 50 12.77 -16.97 19.64
C LYS A 50 12.00 -16.87 18.34
N GLU A 51 10.94 -17.65 18.25
CA GLU A 51 10.05 -17.63 17.11
C GLU A 51 8.90 -16.67 17.42
N PHE A 52 8.82 -15.53 16.69
CA PHE A 52 7.78 -14.53 16.89
C PHE A 52 6.48 -14.90 16.17
N ILE A 53 5.90 -16.07 16.57
CA ILE A 53 4.63 -16.56 16.05
C ILE A 53 3.73 -16.96 17.22
N THR A 54 2.50 -16.43 17.26
CA THR A 54 1.50 -16.75 18.29
C THR A 54 0.15 -17.06 17.66
N GLY A 55 -0.50 -18.13 18.14
CA GLY A 55 -1.89 -18.43 17.83
C GLY A 55 -2.84 -17.90 18.90
N ILE A 56 -3.99 -17.42 18.48
CA ILE A 56 -5.12 -17.03 19.33
C ILE A 56 -6.28 -17.93 18.93
N ASN A 57 -6.83 -18.67 19.88
CA ASN A 57 -7.87 -19.70 19.67
C ASN A 57 -7.44 -20.80 18.66
N CYS A 58 -6.16 -20.89 18.32
CA CYS A 58 -5.60 -21.95 17.50
C CYS A 58 -4.11 -22.15 17.80
N GLU A 59 -3.60 -23.34 17.49
CA GLU A 59 -2.18 -23.64 17.54
C GLU A 59 -1.51 -23.25 16.21
N PRO A 60 -0.46 -22.40 16.17
CA PRO A 60 0.15 -21.93 14.93
C PRO A 60 0.56 -23.04 13.96
N ARG A 61 1.10 -24.16 14.48
CA ARG A 61 1.57 -25.29 13.65
C ARG A 61 0.43 -25.99 12.93
N THR A 62 -0.73 -26.07 13.55
CA THR A 62 -1.92 -26.76 13.03
C THR A 62 -3.06 -25.82 12.63
N ALA A 63 -2.81 -24.51 12.60
CA ALA A 63 -3.81 -23.46 12.34
C ALA A 63 -4.62 -23.68 11.06
N LEU A 64 -3.96 -24.12 9.96
CA LEU A 64 -4.68 -24.44 8.72
C LEU A 64 -5.76 -25.48 8.96
N LYS A 65 -5.39 -26.61 9.60
CA LYS A 65 -6.33 -27.71 9.88
C LYS A 65 -7.46 -27.25 10.80
N GLN A 66 -7.14 -26.51 11.85
CA GLN A 66 -8.13 -26.01 12.81
C GLN A 66 -9.11 -25.03 12.13
N MET A 67 -8.62 -24.02 11.40
CA MET A 67 -9.46 -23.08 10.66
C MET A 67 -10.34 -23.78 9.61
N MET A 68 -9.84 -24.81 8.94
CA MET A 68 -10.63 -25.61 7.99
C MET A 68 -11.69 -26.46 8.71
N ASN A 69 -11.35 -27.06 9.85
CA ASN A 69 -12.32 -27.82 10.67
C ASN A 69 -13.45 -26.91 11.15
N THR A 70 -13.15 -25.70 11.64
CA THR A 70 -14.17 -24.72 12.01
C THR A 70 -15.12 -24.42 10.85
N LYS A 71 -14.59 -24.22 9.63
CA LYS A 71 -15.42 -24.00 8.43
C LYS A 71 -16.30 -25.20 8.09
N LEU A 72 -15.74 -26.40 8.17
CA LEU A 72 -16.46 -27.66 7.92
C LEU A 72 -17.59 -27.85 8.92
N SER A 73 -17.34 -27.64 10.23
CA SER A 73 -18.33 -27.79 11.29
C SER A 73 -19.55 -26.92 11.11
N TYR A 74 -19.36 -25.72 10.50
CA TYR A 74 -20.45 -24.79 10.23
C TYR A 74 -20.91 -24.79 8.76
N ASN A 75 -20.42 -25.71 7.91
CA ASN A 75 -20.73 -25.83 6.49
C ASN A 75 -20.48 -24.48 5.72
N LYS A 76 -19.33 -23.84 5.95
CA LYS A 76 -18.98 -22.52 5.39
C LYS A 76 -17.61 -22.51 4.68
N MET A 77 -17.45 -23.43 3.75
CA MET A 77 -16.21 -23.63 2.99
C MET A 77 -16.04 -22.63 1.83
N ASP A 78 -17.10 -21.93 1.43
CA ASP A 78 -17.17 -21.05 0.28
C ASP A 78 -16.75 -19.60 0.56
N GLY A 79 -16.44 -18.86 -0.50
CA GLY A 79 -16.22 -17.42 -0.48
C GLY A 79 -14.89 -17.00 0.17
N ARG A 80 -14.92 -16.06 1.09
CA ARG A 80 -13.72 -15.58 1.79
C ARG A 80 -13.23 -16.66 2.78
N LEU A 81 -11.97 -17.10 2.60
CA LEU A 81 -11.37 -18.14 3.44
C LEU A 81 -10.76 -17.59 4.73
N ALA A 82 -10.16 -16.41 4.65
CA ALA A 82 -9.56 -15.71 5.77
C ALA A 82 -9.46 -14.21 5.49
N PHE A 83 -8.99 -13.45 6.48
CA PHE A 83 -8.51 -12.10 6.30
C PHE A 83 -7.04 -12.04 6.64
N HIS A 84 -6.29 -11.30 5.84
CA HIS A 84 -4.90 -10.98 6.12
C HIS A 84 -4.82 -9.51 6.53
N ALA A 85 -4.26 -9.25 7.72
CA ALA A 85 -4.01 -7.90 8.19
C ALA A 85 -2.53 -7.68 8.47
N VAL A 86 -2.12 -6.42 8.49
CA VAL A 86 -0.74 -6.01 8.77
C VAL A 86 -0.77 -4.81 9.71
N GLN A 87 0.15 -4.81 10.69
CA GLN A 87 0.50 -3.68 11.54
C GLN A 87 1.99 -3.42 11.36
N SER A 88 2.38 -2.23 10.93
CA SER A 88 3.78 -1.88 10.62
C SER A 88 4.23 -0.66 11.41
N PHE A 89 5.42 -0.70 11.96
CA PHE A 89 6.02 0.35 12.78
C PHE A 89 7.11 1.11 12.00
N LYS A 90 7.47 2.30 12.45
CA LYS A 90 8.60 3.05 11.90
C LYS A 90 9.91 2.33 12.26
N PRO A 91 10.95 2.35 11.40
CA PRO A 91 12.28 1.82 11.75
C PRO A 91 12.79 2.36 13.08
N GLY A 92 13.24 1.46 13.96
CA GLY A 92 13.80 1.81 15.27
C GLY A 92 12.78 2.24 16.35
N GLU A 93 11.47 2.18 16.07
CA GLU A 93 10.42 2.61 17.01
C GLU A 93 10.09 1.55 18.08
N VAL A 94 10.24 0.28 17.75
CA VAL A 94 9.97 -0.86 18.64
C VAL A 94 11.03 -1.95 18.49
N THR A 95 11.24 -2.75 19.55
CA THR A 95 12.03 -3.99 19.46
C THR A 95 11.19 -5.13 18.89
N PRO A 96 11.80 -6.24 18.44
CA PRO A 96 11.07 -7.42 17.97
C PRO A 96 10.02 -7.92 18.98
N GLU A 97 10.39 -8.02 20.27
CA GLU A 97 9.50 -8.46 21.35
C GLU A 97 8.35 -7.48 21.55
N GLN A 98 8.63 -6.17 21.56
CA GLN A 98 7.61 -5.14 21.67
C GLN A 98 6.65 -5.18 20.49
N CYS A 99 7.19 -5.30 19.26
CA CYS A 99 6.39 -5.42 18.05
C CYS A 99 5.43 -6.61 18.15
N HIS A 100 5.94 -7.79 18.51
CA HIS A 100 5.14 -9.01 18.64
C HIS A 100 4.08 -8.89 19.74
N ALA A 101 4.45 -8.40 20.91
CA ALA A 101 3.53 -8.20 22.04
C ALA A 101 2.37 -7.26 21.68
N LEU A 102 2.66 -6.15 20.98
CA LEU A 102 1.65 -5.20 20.49
C LEU A 102 0.71 -5.84 19.46
N GLY A 103 1.26 -6.65 18.55
CA GLY A 103 0.46 -7.42 17.60
C GLY A 103 -0.47 -8.41 18.26
N VAL A 104 0.03 -9.19 19.23
CA VAL A 104 -0.78 -10.15 19.99
C VAL A 104 -1.87 -9.44 20.80
N GLN A 105 -1.56 -8.31 21.43
CA GLN A 105 -2.54 -7.50 22.17
C GLN A 105 -3.65 -6.99 21.23
N LEU A 106 -3.28 -6.43 20.08
CA LEU A 106 -4.23 -5.93 19.08
C LEU A 106 -5.13 -7.04 18.55
N ALA A 107 -4.56 -8.20 18.21
CA ALA A 107 -5.32 -9.34 17.70
C ALA A 107 -6.30 -9.91 18.74
N LYS A 108 -5.88 -9.99 20.01
CA LYS A 108 -6.76 -10.42 21.11
C LYS A 108 -7.95 -9.49 21.30
N GLN A 109 -7.73 -8.17 21.29
CA GLN A 109 -8.79 -7.18 21.46
C GLN A 109 -9.75 -7.16 20.27
N MET A 110 -9.22 -7.26 19.04
CA MET A 110 -10.03 -7.17 17.82
C MET A 110 -10.80 -8.45 17.51
N TRP A 111 -10.17 -9.61 17.64
CA TRP A 111 -10.74 -10.88 17.15
C TRP A 111 -10.76 -12.01 18.18
N GLY A 112 -10.04 -11.87 19.32
CA GLY A 112 -9.79 -12.98 20.24
C GLY A 112 -11.03 -13.63 20.84
N ASN A 113 -12.16 -12.92 20.89
CA ASN A 113 -13.41 -13.46 21.44
C ASN A 113 -14.11 -14.46 20.50
N ARG A 114 -13.81 -14.45 19.20
CA ARG A 114 -14.65 -15.15 18.23
C ARG A 114 -13.89 -15.86 17.10
N PHE A 115 -12.67 -15.48 16.82
CA PHE A 115 -11.95 -15.96 15.64
C PHE A 115 -10.62 -16.61 16.00
N GLU A 116 -10.24 -17.59 15.22
CA GLU A 116 -8.89 -18.15 15.24
C GLU A 116 -7.97 -17.17 14.48
N VAL A 117 -6.85 -16.81 15.11
CA VAL A 117 -5.89 -15.85 14.52
C VAL A 117 -4.47 -16.38 14.68
N VAL A 118 -3.67 -16.27 13.64
CA VAL A 118 -2.22 -16.44 13.71
C VAL A 118 -1.58 -15.07 13.57
N VAL A 119 -0.77 -14.70 14.57
CA VAL A 119 0.04 -13.47 14.59
C VAL A 119 1.49 -13.87 14.35
N SER A 120 2.16 -13.18 13.42
CA SER A 120 3.56 -13.40 13.11
C SER A 120 4.27 -12.06 12.92
N THR A 121 5.45 -11.90 13.53
CA THR A 121 6.28 -10.69 13.38
C THR A 121 7.41 -10.96 12.42
N HIS A 122 7.53 -10.15 11.37
CA HIS A 122 8.60 -10.23 10.39
C HIS A 122 9.73 -9.26 10.75
N LEU A 123 10.97 -9.77 10.69
CA LEU A 123 12.21 -9.08 11.06
C LEU A 123 13.09 -8.78 9.83
N ASP A 124 12.69 -9.24 8.64
CA ASP A 124 13.47 -9.18 7.39
C ASP A 124 13.58 -7.78 6.77
N LYS A 125 13.07 -6.75 7.44
CA LYS A 125 13.08 -5.36 6.96
C LYS A 125 13.44 -4.39 8.06
N GLU A 126 13.93 -3.22 7.68
CA GLU A 126 14.24 -2.13 8.61
C GLU A 126 13.04 -1.73 9.49
N HIS A 127 11.82 -1.88 8.97
CA HIS A 127 10.58 -1.63 9.70
C HIS A 127 9.95 -2.96 10.15
N LEU A 128 9.88 -3.16 11.44
CA LEU A 128 9.21 -4.32 12.01
C LEU A 128 7.71 -4.28 11.73
N HIS A 129 7.14 -5.44 11.43
CA HIS A 129 5.72 -5.51 11.11
C HIS A 129 5.11 -6.85 11.50
N ASN A 130 3.89 -6.79 12.03
CA ASN A 130 3.07 -7.94 12.34
C ASN A 130 2.17 -8.29 11.17
N HIS A 131 2.05 -9.57 10.90
CA HIS A 131 1.04 -10.15 10.03
C HIS A 131 0.01 -10.88 10.87
N PHE A 132 -1.26 -10.76 10.49
CA PHE A 132 -2.38 -11.46 11.10
C PHE A 132 -3.10 -12.26 10.03
N VAL A 133 -3.33 -13.56 10.27
CA VAL A 133 -4.27 -14.35 9.48
C VAL A 133 -5.44 -14.70 10.37
N VAL A 134 -6.59 -14.15 10.05
CA VAL A 134 -7.84 -14.30 10.80
C VAL A 134 -8.77 -15.23 10.06
N ASN A 135 -9.25 -16.29 10.71
CA ASN A 135 -10.26 -17.16 10.12
C ASN A 135 -11.52 -16.36 9.77
N SER A 136 -12.09 -16.60 8.58
CA SER A 136 -13.31 -15.90 8.17
C SER A 136 -14.57 -16.37 8.88
N VAL A 137 -14.52 -17.52 9.56
CA VAL A 137 -15.65 -18.11 10.27
C VAL A 137 -15.35 -18.14 11.76
N SER A 138 -16.28 -17.63 12.56
CA SER A 138 -16.20 -17.64 14.01
C SER A 138 -16.29 -19.08 14.52
N TRP A 139 -15.36 -19.50 15.39
CA TRP A 139 -15.38 -20.80 16.02
C TRP A 139 -16.46 -20.92 17.09
N VAL A 140 -17.00 -19.80 17.59
CA VAL A 140 -18.03 -19.74 18.64
C VAL A 140 -19.44 -19.96 18.10
N ASP A 141 -19.79 -19.27 17.01
CA ASP A 141 -21.17 -19.21 16.48
C ASP A 141 -21.26 -19.40 14.97
N GLY A 142 -20.15 -19.69 14.30
CA GLY A 142 -20.09 -19.92 12.86
C GLY A 142 -20.40 -18.71 11.99
N LYS A 143 -20.60 -17.51 12.54
CA LYS A 143 -20.85 -16.31 11.73
C LYS A 143 -19.59 -15.90 10.99
N LYS A 144 -19.75 -15.51 9.71
CA LYS A 144 -18.64 -14.99 8.90
C LYS A 144 -18.26 -13.58 9.34
N TYR A 145 -16.96 -13.30 9.40
CA TYR A 145 -16.42 -11.95 9.56
C TYR A 145 -16.66 -11.14 8.28
N ASP A 146 -17.23 -9.97 8.40
CA ASP A 146 -17.65 -9.17 7.23
C ASP A 146 -16.67 -8.04 6.87
N ASN A 147 -15.80 -7.63 7.76
CA ASN A 147 -14.79 -6.58 7.58
C ASN A 147 -15.35 -5.32 6.90
N LYS A 148 -16.38 -4.74 7.50
CA LYS A 148 -16.99 -3.49 7.06
C LYS A 148 -16.07 -2.30 7.32
N LYS A 149 -16.40 -1.14 6.79
CA LYS A 149 -15.66 0.09 7.06
C LYS A 149 -15.53 0.38 8.56
N ALA A 150 -16.60 0.17 9.33
CA ALA A 150 -16.59 0.33 10.79
C ALA A 150 -15.56 -0.59 11.46
N ASP A 151 -15.42 -1.85 11.01
CA ASP A 151 -14.42 -2.78 11.55
C ASP A 151 -12.99 -2.31 11.24
N ILE A 152 -12.77 -1.74 10.05
CA ILE A 152 -11.47 -1.19 9.64
C ILE A 152 -11.13 0.03 10.48
N ASP A 153 -12.10 0.91 10.72
CA ASP A 153 -11.91 2.11 11.53
C ASP A 153 -11.65 1.71 13.00
N HIS A 154 -12.42 0.76 13.54
CA HIS A 154 -12.20 0.20 14.89
C HIS A 154 -10.82 -0.47 15.02
N PHE A 155 -10.36 -1.20 14.01
CA PHE A 155 -9.02 -1.81 14.01
C PHE A 155 -7.92 -0.75 14.12
N ARG A 156 -8.09 0.41 13.45
CA ARG A 156 -7.16 1.54 13.55
C ARG A 156 -7.23 2.21 14.93
N GLU A 157 -8.43 2.44 15.44
CA GLU A 157 -8.63 3.05 16.76
C GLU A 157 -8.00 2.22 17.88
N LEU A 158 -8.20 0.88 17.86
CA LEU A 158 -7.55 -0.03 18.80
C LEU A 158 -6.02 0.02 18.68
N ASN A 159 -5.51 -0.02 17.45
CA ASN A 159 -4.08 0.12 17.21
C ASN A 159 -3.52 1.42 17.80
N ASP A 160 -4.19 2.53 17.55
CA ASP A 160 -3.75 3.85 18.01
C ASP A 160 -3.85 3.97 19.55
N ALA A 161 -4.87 3.38 20.18
CA ALA A 161 -5.00 3.32 21.61
C ALA A 161 -3.85 2.53 22.25
N ILE A 162 -3.57 1.32 21.75
CA ILE A 162 -2.48 0.46 22.22
C ILE A 162 -1.11 1.15 22.05
N CYS A 163 -0.90 1.82 20.91
CA CYS A 163 0.34 2.57 20.65
C CYS A 163 0.51 3.73 21.64
N LYS A 164 -0.55 4.50 21.90
CA LYS A 164 -0.54 5.62 22.88
C LYS A 164 -0.22 5.14 24.29
N GLU A 165 -0.83 4.03 24.75
CA GLU A 165 -0.56 3.42 26.06
C GLU A 165 0.93 3.08 26.24
N ARG A 166 1.64 2.80 25.16
CA ARG A 166 3.08 2.47 25.16
C ARG A 166 3.99 3.65 24.81
N GLY A 167 3.43 4.88 24.72
CA GLY A 167 4.18 6.08 24.39
C GLY A 167 4.67 6.13 22.94
N LEU A 168 4.10 5.31 22.05
CA LEU A 168 4.44 5.29 20.62
C LEU A 168 3.68 6.39 19.87
N THR A 169 4.26 6.87 18.79
CA THR A 169 3.65 7.91 17.96
C THR A 169 2.47 7.37 17.15
N VAL A 170 1.38 8.13 17.08
CA VAL A 170 0.20 7.82 16.24
C VAL A 170 -0.07 8.94 15.24
N ILE A 171 -0.73 8.62 14.12
CA ILE A 171 -1.14 9.60 13.12
C ILE A 171 -2.49 10.19 13.54
N THR A 172 -2.48 11.36 14.16
CA THR A 172 -3.73 12.06 14.56
C THR A 172 -4.41 12.74 13.37
N LYS A 173 -3.63 13.27 12.44
CA LYS A 173 -4.12 13.83 11.17
C LYS A 173 -3.17 13.41 10.06
N PRO A 174 -3.60 12.63 9.06
CA PRO A 174 -2.76 12.35 7.92
C PRO A 174 -2.51 13.66 7.16
N GLU A 175 -1.27 14.15 7.22
CA GLU A 175 -0.85 15.28 6.40
C GLU A 175 -0.70 14.78 4.95
N GLY A 176 -1.41 15.45 4.03
CA GLY A 176 -1.37 15.15 2.61
C GLY A 176 -2.22 13.96 2.18
N LYS A 177 -2.31 13.80 0.87
CA LYS A 177 -3.05 12.70 0.23
C LYS A 177 -2.12 11.50 0.07
N ALA A 178 -2.57 10.31 0.50
CA ALA A 178 -1.80 9.09 0.33
C ALA A 178 -1.45 8.89 -1.16
N MET A 179 -0.15 8.81 -1.45
CA MET A 179 0.36 8.48 -2.77
C MET A 179 -0.10 7.09 -3.19
N ASN A 180 -0.41 6.88 -4.46
CA ASN A 180 -0.71 5.55 -4.99
C ASN A 180 0.54 4.66 -4.88
N TYR A 181 0.36 3.37 -4.54
CA TYR A 181 1.49 2.42 -4.42
C TYR A 181 2.38 2.37 -5.66
N GLY A 182 1.79 2.47 -6.86
CA GLY A 182 2.55 2.52 -8.12
C GLY A 182 3.40 3.78 -8.24
N GLU A 183 2.87 4.94 -7.84
CA GLU A 183 3.62 6.22 -7.80
C GLU A 183 4.76 6.15 -6.80
N TRP A 184 4.48 5.67 -5.58
CA TRP A 184 5.48 5.48 -4.54
C TRP A 184 6.59 4.51 -4.97
N LYS A 185 6.23 3.38 -5.59
CA LYS A 185 7.20 2.42 -6.10
C LYS A 185 8.06 2.98 -7.23
N ALA A 186 7.46 3.75 -8.13
CA ALA A 186 8.18 4.40 -9.21
C ALA A 186 9.14 5.46 -8.68
N GLU A 187 8.71 6.26 -7.70
CA GLU A 187 9.53 7.27 -7.05
C GLU A 187 10.70 6.63 -6.29
N LYS A 188 10.47 5.55 -5.55
CA LYS A 188 11.52 4.80 -4.86
C LYS A 188 12.54 4.18 -5.81
N ASN A 189 12.12 3.76 -6.99
CA ASN A 189 12.97 3.15 -8.02
C ASN A 189 13.55 4.17 -9.02
N ASP A 190 13.39 5.48 -8.76
CA ASP A 190 13.80 6.56 -9.65
C ASP A 190 13.26 6.39 -11.09
N SER A 191 12.05 5.83 -11.21
CA SER A 191 11.36 5.55 -12.46
C SER A 191 10.17 6.50 -12.65
N ILE A 192 9.87 6.80 -13.93
CA ILE A 192 8.73 7.66 -14.23
C ILE A 192 7.44 6.87 -14.13
N TYR A 193 6.53 7.32 -13.28
CA TYR A 193 5.18 6.78 -13.21
C TYR A 193 4.30 7.44 -14.27
N LEU A 194 3.70 6.65 -15.15
CA LEU A 194 2.95 7.15 -16.31
C LEU A 194 1.93 8.25 -15.97
N ARG A 195 1.24 8.13 -14.84
CA ARG A 195 0.29 9.16 -14.39
C ARG A 195 0.96 10.49 -14.00
N LYS A 196 2.20 10.44 -13.50
CA LYS A 196 3.00 11.64 -13.20
C LYS A 196 3.42 12.32 -14.51
N LEU A 197 3.82 11.54 -15.50
CA LEU A 197 4.12 12.05 -16.84
C LEU A 197 2.90 12.71 -17.48
N ILE A 198 1.74 12.03 -17.47
CA ILE A 198 0.50 12.61 -18.00
C ILE A 198 0.15 13.93 -17.31
N ARG A 199 0.31 14.04 -15.99
CA ARG A 199 0.07 15.29 -15.26
C ARG A 199 1.01 16.40 -15.73
N TYR A 200 2.29 16.08 -15.84
CA TYR A 200 3.29 17.03 -16.31
C TYR A 200 2.96 17.57 -17.72
N ASP A 201 2.60 16.69 -18.65
CA ASP A 201 2.25 17.08 -20.02
C ASP A 201 0.96 17.93 -20.04
N VAL A 202 -0.05 17.55 -19.28
CA VAL A 202 -1.30 18.33 -19.13
C VAL A 202 -1.03 19.69 -18.52
N ASP A 203 -0.25 19.77 -17.44
CA ASP A 203 0.11 21.03 -16.80
C ASP A 203 0.89 21.94 -17.75
N SER A 204 1.82 21.37 -18.54
CA SER A 204 2.60 22.11 -19.55
C SER A 204 1.71 22.72 -20.63
N VAL A 205 0.73 21.98 -21.13
CA VAL A 205 -0.23 22.50 -22.13
C VAL A 205 -1.17 23.54 -21.52
N LEU A 206 -1.60 23.34 -20.27
CA LEU A 206 -2.46 24.32 -19.57
C LEU A 206 -1.81 25.70 -19.40
N LEU A 207 -0.49 25.80 -19.40
CA LEU A 207 0.19 27.11 -19.28
C LEU A 207 -0.10 28.06 -20.47
N TYR A 208 -0.41 27.53 -21.65
CA TYR A 208 -0.57 28.35 -22.85
C TYR A 208 -1.88 28.12 -23.63
N ALA A 209 -2.60 27.04 -23.37
CA ALA A 209 -3.87 26.78 -24.04
C ALA A 209 -4.91 27.85 -23.66
N ARG A 210 -5.57 28.42 -24.67
CA ARG A 210 -6.55 29.52 -24.52
C ARG A 210 -7.97 29.07 -24.86
N THR A 211 -8.12 27.94 -25.52
CA THR A 211 -9.41 27.32 -25.82
C THR A 211 -9.35 25.81 -25.59
N PRO A 212 -10.48 25.14 -25.31
CA PRO A 212 -10.53 23.69 -25.18
C PRO A 212 -10.03 22.97 -26.42
N GLU A 213 -10.28 23.49 -27.61
CA GLU A 213 -9.83 22.94 -28.89
C GLU A 213 -8.31 23.02 -28.99
N GLN A 214 -7.71 24.16 -28.62
CA GLN A 214 -6.27 24.31 -28.56
C GLN A 214 -5.64 23.37 -27.53
N PHE A 215 -6.24 23.25 -26.35
CA PHE A 215 -5.79 22.31 -25.32
C PHE A 215 -5.82 20.85 -25.82
N GLN A 216 -6.90 20.44 -26.48
CA GLN A 216 -7.00 19.13 -27.11
C GLN A 216 -5.93 18.94 -28.17
N ALA A 217 -5.84 19.85 -29.16
CA ALA A 217 -4.89 19.78 -30.26
C ALA A 217 -3.43 19.68 -29.78
N SER A 218 -3.04 20.47 -28.77
CA SER A 218 -1.69 20.45 -28.23
C SER A 218 -1.36 19.12 -27.52
N LEU A 219 -2.31 18.50 -26.82
CA LEU A 219 -2.11 17.16 -26.25
C LEU A 219 -2.03 16.09 -27.36
N GLU A 220 -2.79 16.25 -28.43
CA GLU A 220 -2.76 15.31 -29.57
C GLU A 220 -1.44 15.43 -30.35
N GLU A 221 -0.85 16.61 -30.47
CA GLU A 221 0.47 16.82 -31.08
C GLU A 221 1.58 16.05 -30.36
N ILE A 222 1.53 15.95 -29.03
CA ILE A 222 2.47 15.13 -28.27
C ILE A 222 2.08 13.64 -28.21
N GLY A 223 1.01 13.24 -28.93
CA GLY A 223 0.66 11.85 -29.21
C GLY A 223 -0.44 11.26 -28.32
N TYR A 224 -1.13 12.07 -27.53
CA TYR A 224 -2.29 11.61 -26.78
C TYR A 224 -3.51 11.47 -27.69
N VAL A 225 -4.45 10.60 -27.32
CA VAL A 225 -5.82 10.61 -27.86
C VAL A 225 -6.71 11.23 -26.78
N VAL A 226 -7.29 12.38 -27.10
CA VAL A 226 -8.06 13.20 -26.15
C VAL A 226 -9.54 13.24 -26.56
N ASN A 227 -10.45 13.14 -25.60
CA ASN A 227 -11.88 13.30 -25.83
C ASN A 227 -12.45 14.24 -24.76
N LEU A 228 -12.92 15.41 -25.20
CA LEU A 228 -13.54 16.46 -24.38
C LEU A 228 -15.06 16.53 -24.54
N THR A 229 -15.67 15.64 -25.32
CA THR A 229 -17.12 15.71 -25.66
C THR A 229 -18.00 14.79 -24.80
N GLY A 230 -17.41 13.85 -24.03
CA GLY A 230 -18.16 12.90 -23.20
C GLY A 230 -18.61 13.47 -21.86
N LYS A 231 -19.37 12.69 -21.10
CA LYS A 231 -19.76 13.02 -19.70
C LYS A 231 -18.56 13.39 -18.82
N HIS A 232 -17.40 12.83 -19.13
CA HIS A 232 -16.13 13.12 -18.47
C HIS A 232 -15.04 13.20 -19.53
N TRP A 233 -14.18 14.20 -19.40
CA TRP A 233 -13.02 14.35 -20.24
C TRP A 233 -12.03 13.22 -20.02
N THR A 234 -11.50 12.69 -21.12
CA THR A 234 -10.61 11.53 -21.09
C THR A 234 -9.41 11.73 -22.00
N LEU A 235 -8.29 11.11 -21.61
CA LEU A 235 -7.09 11.03 -22.44
C LEU A 235 -6.48 9.64 -22.39
N LYS A 236 -5.80 9.26 -23.48
CA LYS A 236 -5.08 8.00 -23.58
C LYS A 236 -3.65 8.30 -24.02
N HIS A 237 -2.68 7.89 -23.20
CA HIS A 237 -1.26 7.98 -23.53
C HIS A 237 -0.90 6.91 -24.59
N PRO A 238 -0.01 7.22 -25.59
CA PRO A 238 0.36 6.29 -26.66
C PRO A 238 0.86 4.94 -26.17
N GLN A 239 1.62 4.92 -25.08
CA GLN A 239 2.17 3.72 -24.48
C GLN A 239 1.22 2.98 -23.53
N SER A 240 -0.03 3.44 -23.40
CA SER A 240 -1.01 2.86 -22.49
C SER A 240 -2.16 2.18 -23.23
N LYS A 241 -2.51 0.97 -22.83
CA LYS A 241 -3.76 0.32 -23.26
C LYS A 241 -4.99 0.92 -22.58
N ARG A 242 -4.82 1.71 -21.49
CA ARG A 242 -5.90 2.26 -20.67
C ARG A 242 -6.15 3.72 -21.01
N THR A 243 -7.43 4.12 -21.00
CA THR A 243 -7.87 5.50 -21.04
C THR A 243 -7.96 6.04 -19.60
N PHE A 244 -7.48 7.26 -19.39
CA PHE A 244 -7.53 7.97 -18.12
C PHE A 244 -8.63 9.04 -18.18
N ARG A 245 -9.35 9.22 -17.08
CA ARG A 245 -10.24 10.36 -16.88
C ARG A 245 -9.45 11.48 -16.23
N PHE A 246 -9.57 12.72 -16.72
CA PHE A 246 -8.81 13.85 -16.19
C PHE A 246 -9.01 14.01 -14.69
N TYR A 247 -10.24 14.07 -14.19
CA TYR A 247 -10.53 14.22 -12.76
C TYR A 247 -9.96 13.11 -11.85
N LYS A 248 -9.51 11.97 -12.44
CA LYS A 248 -8.84 10.88 -11.71
C LYS A 248 -7.33 10.91 -11.77
N LEU A 249 -6.73 11.92 -12.42
CA LEU A 249 -5.29 12.08 -12.46
C LEU A 249 -4.72 12.41 -11.09
N THR A 250 -5.47 13.16 -10.29
CA THR A 250 -5.18 13.44 -8.87
C THR A 250 -6.40 13.07 -8.01
N ARG A 251 -6.29 13.27 -6.71
CA ARG A 251 -7.40 13.13 -5.75
C ARG A 251 -8.03 14.48 -5.37
N ASP A 252 -7.44 15.56 -5.80
CA ASP A 252 -7.99 16.90 -5.72
C ASP A 252 -8.70 17.24 -7.04
N ASN A 253 -9.49 18.26 -7.03
CA ASN A 253 -10.28 18.68 -8.19
C ASN A 253 -9.46 19.43 -9.24
N ARG A 254 -8.12 19.40 -9.16
CA ARG A 254 -7.21 20.15 -10.05
C ARG A 254 -7.41 19.84 -11.53
N TYR A 255 -7.82 18.60 -11.87
CA TYR A 255 -8.03 18.15 -13.25
C TYR A 255 -9.48 17.79 -13.53
N ASP A 256 -10.44 18.31 -12.76
CA ASP A 256 -11.83 18.22 -13.17
C ASP A 256 -12.13 19.22 -14.30
N GLU A 257 -13.22 19.03 -14.98
CA GLU A 257 -13.57 19.78 -16.19
C GLU A 257 -13.77 21.27 -15.90
N GLU A 258 -14.34 21.58 -14.73
CA GLU A 258 -14.60 22.96 -14.29
C GLU A 258 -13.30 23.71 -14.06
N HIS A 259 -12.37 23.13 -13.30
CA HIS A 259 -11.08 23.74 -13.01
C HIS A 259 -10.19 23.87 -14.26
N LEU A 260 -10.20 22.85 -15.15
CA LEU A 260 -9.47 22.91 -16.42
C LEU A 260 -9.99 24.06 -17.30
N MET A 261 -11.32 24.21 -17.36
CA MET A 261 -11.95 25.32 -18.09
C MET A 261 -11.61 26.69 -17.49
N GLU A 262 -11.57 26.82 -16.17
CA GLU A 262 -11.15 28.04 -15.49
C GLU A 262 -9.71 28.42 -15.86
N CYS A 263 -8.79 27.45 -15.84
CA CYS A 263 -7.39 27.68 -16.24
C CYS A 263 -7.28 28.13 -17.70
N ILE A 264 -7.96 27.46 -18.64
CA ILE A 264 -7.97 27.79 -20.06
C ILE A 264 -8.54 29.20 -20.29
N ASN A 265 -9.66 29.53 -19.66
CA ASN A 265 -10.31 30.83 -19.77
C ASN A 265 -9.43 31.96 -19.16
N SER A 266 -8.75 31.66 -18.06
CA SER A 266 -7.79 32.60 -17.47
C SER A 266 -6.66 32.96 -18.42
N ASN A 267 -6.12 32.01 -19.16
CA ASN A 267 -5.08 32.24 -20.17
C ASN A 267 -5.60 33.04 -21.37
N PHE A 268 -6.87 32.93 -21.70
CA PHE A 268 -7.51 33.75 -22.73
C PHE A 268 -7.57 35.22 -22.32
N LEU A 269 -7.92 35.49 -21.05
CA LEU A 269 -8.06 36.86 -20.52
C LEU A 269 -6.71 37.54 -20.23
N PHE A 270 -5.74 36.75 -19.79
CA PHE A 270 -4.40 37.24 -19.42
C PHE A 270 -3.30 36.43 -20.14
N PRO A 271 -3.06 36.69 -21.44
CA PRO A 271 -2.07 35.92 -22.18
C PRO A 271 -0.67 36.15 -21.62
N MET A 272 -0.05 35.15 -21.06
CA MET A 272 1.36 35.22 -20.66
C MET A 272 2.22 35.37 -21.92
N GLN A 273 3.10 36.40 -21.95
CA GLN A 273 4.17 36.51 -22.93
C GLN A 273 5.29 35.55 -22.57
N SER A 274 5.14 34.29 -22.85
CA SER A 274 6.23 33.32 -22.65
C SER A 274 6.28 32.34 -23.81
N SER A 275 7.50 32.08 -24.24
CA SER A 275 7.86 31.02 -25.17
C SER A 275 7.26 29.69 -24.66
N VAL A 276 6.68 28.92 -25.57
CA VAL A 276 6.20 27.56 -25.33
C VAL A 276 7.31 26.78 -24.61
N PRO A 277 7.08 26.19 -23.44
CA PRO A 277 8.07 25.33 -22.84
C PRO A 277 8.41 24.21 -23.80
N ASP A 278 9.69 23.81 -23.89
CA ASP A 278 10.12 22.65 -24.67
C ASP A 278 9.40 21.41 -24.16
N VAL A 279 8.26 21.10 -24.75
CA VAL A 279 7.49 19.89 -24.48
C VAL A 279 8.24 18.74 -25.16
N ILE A 280 8.79 17.85 -24.38
CA ILE A 280 9.48 16.67 -24.93
C ILE A 280 8.43 15.77 -25.63
N PRO A 281 8.46 15.62 -26.95
CA PRO A 281 7.49 14.83 -27.68
C PRO A 281 7.50 13.37 -27.18
N CYS A 282 6.31 12.82 -26.98
CA CYS A 282 6.14 11.43 -26.52
C CYS A 282 6.83 10.38 -27.41
N LYS A 283 7.19 10.76 -28.65
CA LYS A 283 7.92 9.91 -29.61
C LYS A 283 9.36 9.61 -29.21
N GLU A 284 9.98 10.44 -28.37
CA GLU A 284 11.36 10.23 -27.89
C GLU A 284 11.43 9.26 -26.69
N TYR A 285 10.29 8.87 -26.14
CA TYR A 285 10.16 7.89 -25.05
C TYR A 285 10.07 6.44 -25.56
N GLN A 286 10.73 6.11 -26.70
CA GLN A 286 10.80 4.74 -27.17
C GLN A 286 11.78 3.94 -26.31
N GLY A 287 11.22 3.19 -25.39
CA GLY A 287 11.77 1.97 -24.81
C GLY A 287 13.22 2.05 -24.33
N ASN A 288 13.36 2.21 -23.08
CA ASN A 288 14.29 1.54 -22.17
C ASN A 288 14.29 2.34 -20.86
N HIS A 289 14.11 1.65 -19.77
CA HIS A 289 14.28 2.14 -18.40
C HIS A 289 15.73 2.63 -18.17
N ARG A 290 16.20 3.60 -18.93
CA ARG A 290 17.45 4.30 -18.67
C ARG A 290 17.13 5.56 -17.89
N LYS A 291 17.76 5.65 -16.73
CA LYS A 291 17.81 6.78 -15.81
C LYS A 291 17.86 8.11 -16.57
N LEU A 292 16.82 8.92 -16.46
CA LEU A 292 16.94 10.36 -16.65
C LEU A 292 17.72 10.94 -15.44
N LYS A 293 19.04 10.78 -15.49
CA LYS A 293 19.93 11.72 -14.83
C LYS A 293 20.04 12.89 -15.79
N GLU A 294 19.74 14.07 -15.28
CA GLU A 294 19.88 15.37 -15.97
C GLU A 294 18.63 15.90 -16.69
N SER A 295 17.67 16.37 -15.94
CA SER A 295 17.17 17.76 -16.06
C SER A 295 16.43 18.12 -14.78
N LYS A 296 17.16 18.09 -13.67
CA LYS A 296 16.83 18.89 -12.48
C LYS A 296 17.41 20.29 -12.73
N ARG A 297 16.68 21.13 -13.38
CA ARG A 297 16.67 22.59 -13.21
C ARG A 297 15.25 23.01 -13.51
N CYS A 298 14.43 22.92 -12.51
CA CYS A 298 13.97 24.10 -11.77
C CYS A 298 13.39 25.19 -12.65
N ILE A 299 12.08 25.11 -12.85
CA ILE A 299 11.28 26.32 -13.01
C ILE A 299 10.26 26.31 -11.87
N PHE A 300 10.74 26.39 -10.62
CA PHE A 300 9.95 26.81 -9.44
C PHE A 300 10.93 27.11 -8.32
N ASP A 301 11.74 28.18 -8.50
CA ASP A 301 12.26 29.04 -7.45
C ASP A 301 11.97 30.48 -7.91
N ILE A 302 10.79 30.95 -7.65
CA ILE A 302 10.42 32.33 -7.31
C ILE A 302 9.16 32.22 -6.44
#